data_c38a9831ec110a36c124ec1ce3df5278
#
_entry.id   c38a9831ec110a36c124ec1ce3df5278
#
_cell.length_a   1.000
_cell.length_b   1.000
_cell.length_c   1.000
_cell.angle_alpha   90.00
_cell.angle_beta   90.00
_cell.angle_gamma   90.00
#
_symmetry.space_group_name_H-M   'P 1'
#
loop_
_entity.id
_entity.type
_entity.pdbx_description
1 polymer ?
#
loop_
_entity_poly.entity_id
_entity_poly.type
_entity_poly.pdbx_seq_one_letter_code
_entity_poly.pdbx_strand_id
1 'polypeptide(L)'
;MAKRQLTRRQSWRIEKIQEERAARAAKRESRAMEELEGGDLGVEQNGLVIAHFGVQVEVEALEGELAGQVFRCHLRANLPTLVTGDRVVWRAGNQGIGVIVAQLPRSSELCRPDMRGLLKPVAANVDQIVIVFAPLPEPHANLIDRYLIAADHAGIAPMLLMNK
;
A
#
# COMPACT_ATOMS: atom_id res chain seq x y z
N MET A 1 9.19 24.20 22.99
CA MET A 1 7.72 24.25 23.12
C MET A 1 7.25 22.92 23.67
N ALA A 2 6.63 22.89 24.87
CA ALA A 2 6.13 21.68 25.50
C ALA A 2 4.90 21.15 24.73
N LYS A 3 4.95 19.92 24.24
CA LYS A 3 3.79 19.23 23.65
C LYS A 3 2.73 19.08 24.75
N ARG A 4 1.57 19.72 24.54
CA ARG A 4 0.39 19.59 25.41
C ARG A 4 -0.02 18.11 25.44
N GLN A 5 0.17 17.44 26.57
CA GLN A 5 -0.32 16.07 26.77
C GLN A 5 -1.85 16.10 26.89
N LEU A 6 -2.51 15.24 26.11
CA LEU A 6 -3.95 15.07 26.17
C LEU A 6 -4.35 14.42 27.52
N THR A 7 -5.41 14.89 28.12
CA THR A 7 -5.98 14.25 29.32
C THR A 7 -6.55 12.88 28.98
N ARG A 8 -6.56 11.93 29.94
CA ARG A 8 -7.10 10.55 29.75
C ARG A 8 -8.52 10.54 29.15
N ARG A 9 -9.36 11.51 29.53
CA ARG A 9 -10.71 11.69 28.95
C ARG A 9 -10.68 12.14 27.48
N GLN A 10 -9.74 12.97 27.12
CA GLN A 10 -9.58 13.46 25.73
C GLN A 10 -9.07 12.34 24.83
N SER A 11 -8.08 11.55 25.29
CA SER A 11 -7.58 10.39 24.57
C SER A 11 -8.69 9.36 24.33
N TRP A 12 -9.47 9.02 25.36
CA TRP A 12 -10.58 8.08 25.25
C TRP A 12 -11.68 8.57 24.29
N ARG A 13 -12.02 9.88 24.30
CA ARG A 13 -12.97 10.44 23.34
C ARG A 13 -12.48 10.35 21.90
N ILE A 14 -11.22 10.65 21.66
CA ILE A 14 -10.59 10.57 20.34
C ILE A 14 -10.62 9.12 19.84
N GLU A 15 -10.22 8.18 20.69
CA GLU A 15 -10.22 6.75 20.39
C GLU A 15 -11.60 6.23 20.03
N LYS A 16 -12.62 6.57 20.82
CA LYS A 16 -14.01 6.21 20.55
C LYS A 16 -14.55 6.80 19.24
N ILE A 17 -14.24 8.06 18.96
CA ILE A 17 -14.62 8.70 17.67
C ILE A 17 -13.92 8.02 16.50
N GLN A 18 -12.65 7.62 16.65
CA GLN A 18 -11.91 6.89 15.63
C GLN A 18 -12.50 5.50 15.40
N GLU A 19 -12.83 4.77 16.46
CA GLU A 19 -13.50 3.47 16.37
C GLU A 19 -14.86 3.56 15.67
N GLU A 20 -15.69 4.54 16.03
CA GLU A 20 -16.99 4.75 15.38
C GLU A 20 -16.84 5.11 13.90
N ARG A 21 -15.84 5.94 13.54
CA ARG A 21 -15.53 6.28 12.15
C ARG A 21 -15.03 5.08 11.36
N ALA A 22 -14.14 4.28 11.96
CA ALA A 22 -13.64 3.04 11.38
C ALA A 22 -14.77 2.02 11.14
N ALA A 23 -15.64 1.84 12.13
CA ALA A 23 -16.81 0.96 12.00
C ALA A 23 -17.80 1.41 10.92
N ARG A 24 -18.04 2.74 10.80
CA ARG A 24 -18.88 3.29 9.72
C ARG A 24 -18.23 3.14 8.35
N ALA A 25 -16.91 3.32 8.27
CA ALA A 25 -16.16 3.10 7.03
C ALA A 25 -16.23 1.65 6.60
N ALA A 26 -15.95 0.70 7.50
CA ALA A 26 -16.04 -0.74 7.25
C ALA A 26 -17.45 -1.17 6.80
N LYS A 27 -18.52 -0.61 7.41
CA LYS A 27 -19.90 -0.91 7.00
C LYS A 27 -20.26 -0.35 5.63
N ARG A 28 -19.74 0.84 5.27
CA ARG A 28 -19.92 1.40 3.92
C ARG A 28 -19.19 0.55 2.88
N GLU A 29 -18.01 0.09 3.22
CA GLU A 29 -17.16 -0.74 2.37
C GLU A 29 -17.81 -2.12 2.11
N SER A 30 -18.32 -2.75 3.17
CA SER A 30 -19.05 -4.02 3.05
C SER A 30 -20.25 -3.90 2.11
N ARG A 31 -21.03 -2.81 2.23
CA ARG A 31 -22.17 -2.56 1.34
C ARG A 31 -21.75 -2.29 -0.10
N ALA A 32 -20.70 -1.45 -0.30
CA ALA A 32 -20.18 -1.20 -1.64
C ALA A 32 -19.64 -2.49 -2.29
N MET A 33 -19.06 -3.37 -1.49
CA MET A 33 -18.60 -4.68 -1.93
C MET A 33 -19.77 -5.60 -2.32
N GLU A 34 -20.82 -5.67 -1.50
CA GLU A 34 -22.05 -6.43 -1.80
C GLU A 34 -22.73 -5.92 -3.08
N GLU A 35 -22.79 -4.60 -3.27
CA GLU A 35 -23.33 -3.98 -4.49
C GLU A 35 -22.48 -4.28 -5.72
N LEU A 36 -21.14 -4.33 -5.57
CA LEU A 36 -20.22 -4.69 -6.66
C LEU A 36 -20.26 -6.19 -6.95
N GLU A 37 -20.38 -7.05 -5.96
CA GLU A 37 -20.49 -8.52 -6.15
C GLU A 37 -21.85 -8.92 -6.73
N GLY A 38 -22.90 -8.14 -6.50
CA GLY A 38 -24.24 -8.30 -7.12
C GLY A 38 -24.36 -7.70 -8.52
N GLY A 39 -23.34 -6.97 -9.01
CA GLY A 39 -23.27 -6.39 -10.35
C GLY A 39 -22.52 -7.28 -11.35
N ASP A 40 -22.62 -6.93 -12.63
CA ASP A 40 -21.83 -7.56 -13.70
C ASP A 40 -20.35 -7.16 -13.54
N LEU A 41 -19.59 -7.98 -12.80
CA LEU A 41 -18.13 -7.89 -12.77
C LEU A 41 -17.55 -8.48 -14.05
N GLY A 42 -16.63 -7.77 -14.68
CA GLY A 42 -15.89 -8.24 -15.84
C GLY A 42 -15.07 -9.51 -15.57
N VAL A 43 -14.36 -9.96 -16.59
CA VAL A 43 -13.46 -11.11 -16.48
C VAL A 43 -12.30 -10.83 -15.54
N GLU A 44 -11.75 -11.90 -14.97
CA GLU A 44 -10.51 -11.81 -14.19
C GLU A 44 -9.34 -11.44 -15.09
N GLN A 45 -8.52 -10.51 -14.64
CA GLN A 45 -7.34 -10.03 -15.35
C GLN A 45 -6.22 -9.66 -14.37
N ASN A 46 -4.99 -9.65 -14.87
CA ASN A 46 -3.83 -9.26 -14.06
C ASN A 46 -3.72 -7.73 -13.95
N GLY A 47 -3.28 -7.26 -12.79
CA GLY A 47 -3.06 -5.86 -12.51
C GLY A 47 -1.89 -5.61 -11.59
N LEU A 48 -1.40 -4.38 -11.59
CA LEU A 48 -0.34 -3.87 -10.73
C LEU A 48 -0.91 -2.82 -9.77
N VAL A 49 -0.68 -2.99 -8.49
CA VAL A 49 -1.02 -1.98 -7.48
C VAL A 49 -0.02 -0.82 -7.59
N ILE A 50 -0.50 0.35 -7.99
CA ILE A 50 0.32 1.56 -8.16
C ILE A 50 0.18 2.54 -7.00
N ALA A 51 -0.95 2.52 -6.28
CA ALA A 51 -1.16 3.38 -5.12
C ALA A 51 -2.08 2.72 -4.10
N HIS A 52 -1.93 3.10 -2.82
CA HIS A 52 -2.71 2.57 -1.70
C HIS A 52 -3.32 3.72 -0.89
N PHE A 53 -4.64 3.69 -0.69
CA PHE A 53 -5.41 4.72 0.02
C PHE A 53 -6.20 4.15 1.19
N GLY A 54 -5.54 3.38 2.03
CA GLY A 54 -6.18 2.74 3.18
C GLY A 54 -7.03 1.53 2.79
N VAL A 55 -8.31 1.72 2.53
CA VAL A 55 -9.27 0.66 2.17
C VAL A 55 -9.43 0.44 0.67
N GLN A 56 -8.85 1.30 -0.14
CA GLN A 56 -8.87 1.22 -1.60
C GLN A 56 -7.44 1.26 -2.14
N VAL A 57 -7.25 0.67 -3.29
CA VAL A 57 -6.00 0.74 -4.05
C VAL A 57 -6.27 1.17 -5.48
N GLU A 58 -5.29 1.76 -6.12
CA GLU A 58 -5.31 1.95 -7.57
C GLU A 58 -4.54 0.82 -8.23
N VAL A 59 -5.16 0.21 -9.22
CA VAL A 59 -4.63 -0.90 -9.99
C VAL A 59 -4.53 -0.49 -11.45
N GLU A 60 -3.35 -0.62 -12.01
CA GLU A 60 -3.12 -0.53 -13.44
C GLU A 60 -3.39 -1.90 -14.07
N ALA A 61 -4.25 -1.96 -15.07
CA ALA A 61 -4.52 -3.17 -15.84
C ALA A 61 -3.30 -3.52 -16.69
N LEU A 62 -2.81 -4.76 -16.59
CA LEU A 62 -1.61 -5.20 -17.30
C LEU A 62 -1.93 -5.89 -18.63
N GLU A 63 -3.18 -6.27 -18.88
CA GLU A 63 -3.57 -7.06 -20.03
C GLU A 63 -4.97 -6.72 -20.53
N GLY A 64 -5.33 -7.25 -21.70
CA GLY A 64 -6.66 -7.09 -22.30
C GLY A 64 -6.88 -5.68 -22.89
N GLU A 65 -8.15 -5.37 -23.18
CA GLU A 65 -8.56 -4.09 -23.76
C GLU A 65 -8.37 -2.90 -22.80
N LEU A 66 -8.21 -3.18 -21.51
CA LEU A 66 -8.04 -2.17 -20.45
C LEU A 66 -6.56 -1.92 -20.11
N ALA A 67 -5.61 -2.57 -20.77
CA ALA A 67 -4.18 -2.46 -20.48
C ALA A 67 -3.72 -1.00 -20.42
N GLY A 68 -2.97 -0.64 -19.37
CA GLY A 68 -2.50 0.70 -19.09
C GLY A 68 -3.52 1.65 -18.48
N GLN A 69 -4.79 1.24 -18.32
CA GLN A 69 -5.78 2.04 -17.61
C GLN A 69 -5.71 1.79 -16.10
N VAL A 70 -6.02 2.83 -15.33
CA VAL A 70 -5.98 2.78 -13.86
C VAL A 70 -7.40 2.76 -13.30
N PHE A 71 -7.64 1.84 -12.39
CA PHE A 71 -8.92 1.63 -11.74
C PHE A 71 -8.79 1.72 -10.23
N ARG A 72 -9.77 2.33 -9.57
CA ARG A 72 -9.92 2.22 -8.11
C ARG A 72 -10.54 0.88 -7.76
N CYS A 73 -9.85 0.10 -6.95
CA CYS A 73 -10.29 -1.23 -6.56
C CYS A 73 -10.55 -1.31 -5.06
N HIS A 74 -11.62 -1.99 -4.69
CA HIS A 74 -11.88 -2.41 -3.32
C HIS A 74 -11.14 -3.69 -3.00
N LEU A 75 -10.70 -3.82 -1.74
CA LEU A 75 -10.08 -5.03 -1.23
C LEU A 75 -11.13 -5.91 -0.57
N ARG A 76 -11.07 -7.22 -0.82
CA ARG A 76 -11.83 -8.18 -0.01
C ARG A 76 -11.21 -8.31 1.38
N ALA A 77 -12.03 -8.47 2.40
CA ALA A 77 -11.62 -8.51 3.80
C ALA A 77 -10.63 -9.64 4.15
N ASN A 78 -10.56 -10.68 3.32
CA ASN A 78 -9.66 -11.84 3.51
C ASN A 78 -8.31 -11.70 2.80
N LEU A 79 -8.06 -10.58 2.11
CA LEU A 79 -6.78 -10.37 1.45
C LEU A 79 -5.72 -9.86 2.43
N PRO A 80 -4.45 -10.27 2.25
CA PRO A 80 -3.35 -9.70 3.01
C PRO A 80 -3.16 -8.22 2.67
N THR A 81 -2.38 -7.52 3.50
CA THR A 81 -2.07 -6.10 3.25
C THR A 81 -1.34 -5.94 1.92
N LEU A 82 -1.99 -5.25 0.99
CA LEU A 82 -1.41 -4.89 -0.30
C LEU A 82 -0.55 -3.64 -0.17
N VAL A 83 0.51 -3.58 -0.97
CA VAL A 83 1.40 -2.43 -1.09
C VAL A 83 1.66 -2.11 -2.56
N THR A 84 2.23 -0.95 -2.83
CA THR A 84 2.65 -0.58 -4.19
C THR A 84 3.63 -1.61 -4.75
N GLY A 85 3.43 -2.02 -5.99
CA GLY A 85 4.20 -3.06 -6.66
C GLY A 85 3.59 -4.47 -6.55
N ASP A 86 2.54 -4.67 -5.73
CA ASP A 86 1.84 -5.96 -5.70
C ASP A 86 1.18 -6.27 -7.04
N ARG A 87 1.38 -7.50 -7.49
CA ARG A 87 0.62 -8.05 -8.63
C ARG A 87 -0.64 -8.71 -8.09
N VAL A 88 -1.75 -8.44 -8.73
CA VAL A 88 -3.07 -8.87 -8.28
C VAL A 88 -3.91 -9.42 -9.44
N VAL A 89 -4.83 -10.31 -9.10
CA VAL A 89 -5.96 -10.66 -9.96
C VAL A 89 -7.13 -9.78 -9.54
N TRP A 90 -7.73 -9.10 -10.50
CA TRP A 90 -8.82 -8.19 -10.26
C TRP A 90 -9.89 -8.27 -11.34
N ARG A 91 -11.06 -7.74 -11.07
CA ARG A 91 -12.18 -7.62 -12.01
C ARG A 91 -12.62 -6.18 -12.11
N ALA A 92 -12.81 -5.70 -13.32
CA ALA A 92 -13.42 -4.40 -13.55
C ALA A 92 -14.92 -4.48 -13.22
N GLY A 93 -15.40 -3.51 -12.47
CA GLY A 93 -16.83 -3.32 -12.23
C GLY A 93 -17.35 -2.10 -12.98
N ASN A 94 -18.60 -1.76 -12.76
CA ASN A 94 -19.23 -0.59 -13.36
C ASN A 94 -18.61 0.73 -12.83
N GLN A 95 -18.64 1.79 -13.65
CA GLN A 95 -18.21 3.15 -13.30
C GLN A 95 -16.72 3.31 -12.93
N GLY A 96 -15.83 2.45 -13.46
CA GLY A 96 -14.38 2.56 -13.22
C GLY A 96 -13.94 2.10 -11.83
N ILE A 97 -14.80 1.38 -11.11
CA ILE A 97 -14.50 0.77 -9.81
C ILE A 97 -14.27 -0.73 -10.05
N GLY A 98 -13.22 -1.30 -9.45
CA GLY A 98 -12.90 -2.72 -9.54
C GLY A 98 -12.86 -3.42 -8.20
N VAL A 99 -12.72 -4.73 -8.23
CA VAL A 99 -12.58 -5.60 -7.05
C VAL A 99 -11.35 -6.46 -7.20
N ILE A 100 -10.50 -6.48 -6.17
CA ILE A 100 -9.35 -7.39 -6.12
C ILE A 100 -9.82 -8.75 -5.63
N VAL A 101 -9.49 -9.78 -6.41
CA VAL A 101 -9.86 -11.17 -6.15
C VAL A 101 -8.75 -11.90 -5.42
N ALA A 102 -7.50 -11.70 -5.83
CA ALA A 102 -6.35 -12.37 -5.25
C ALA A 102 -5.07 -11.52 -5.36
N GLN A 103 -4.14 -11.76 -4.44
CA GLN A 103 -2.76 -11.29 -4.52
C GLN A 103 -1.90 -12.40 -5.13
N LEU A 104 -1.04 -12.05 -6.06
CA LEU A 104 -0.04 -12.96 -6.61
C LEU A 104 1.23 -12.99 -5.73
N PRO A 105 2.03 -14.07 -5.77
CA PRO A 105 3.26 -14.17 -5.00
C PRO A 105 4.23 -13.02 -5.32
N ARG A 106 4.86 -12.49 -4.28
CA ARG A 106 5.89 -11.47 -4.38
C ARG A 106 7.24 -12.09 -4.73
N SER A 107 7.99 -11.47 -5.63
CA SER A 107 9.40 -11.82 -5.93
C SER A 107 10.37 -11.17 -4.95
N SER A 108 10.04 -9.96 -4.49
CA SER A 108 10.77 -9.23 -3.46
C SER A 108 9.82 -8.43 -2.59
N GLU A 109 10.23 -8.16 -1.34
CA GLU A 109 9.43 -7.40 -0.39
C GLU A 109 10.33 -6.45 0.40
N LEU A 110 10.11 -5.14 0.22
CA LEU A 110 10.79 -4.14 1.03
C LEU A 110 9.97 -3.86 2.28
N CYS A 111 10.55 -4.12 3.45
CA CYS A 111 9.93 -3.89 4.74
C CYS A 111 10.57 -2.77 5.52
N ARG A 112 9.79 -2.12 6.37
CA ARG A 112 10.30 -1.20 7.41
C ARG A 112 9.68 -1.54 8.77
N PRO A 113 10.42 -1.33 9.88
CA PRO A 113 9.83 -1.48 11.21
C PRO A 113 8.79 -0.37 11.46
N ASP A 114 7.66 -0.75 12.06
CA ASP A 114 6.70 0.20 12.61
C ASP A 114 7.15 0.71 14.00
N MET A 115 6.32 1.54 14.65
CA MET A 115 6.62 2.08 15.98
C MET A 115 6.76 1.01 17.08
N ARG A 116 6.31 -0.21 16.83
CA ARG A 116 6.42 -1.37 17.73
C ARG A 116 7.56 -2.30 17.37
N GLY A 117 8.34 -1.96 16.33
CA GLY A 117 9.43 -2.78 15.82
C GLY A 117 9.01 -3.94 14.92
N LEU A 118 7.71 -4.04 14.58
CA LEU A 118 7.21 -5.06 13.65
C LEU A 118 7.52 -4.64 12.22
N LEU A 119 8.10 -5.56 11.45
CA LEU A 119 8.35 -5.33 10.03
C LEU A 119 7.03 -5.29 9.28
N LYS A 120 6.83 -4.21 8.52
CA LYS A 120 5.68 -4.03 7.64
C LYS A 120 6.14 -3.81 6.22
N PRO A 121 5.54 -4.48 5.24
CA PRO A 121 5.84 -4.25 3.84
C PRO A 121 5.46 -2.81 3.45
N VAL A 122 6.28 -2.18 2.63
CA VAL A 122 6.08 -0.83 2.08
C VAL A 122 6.09 -0.82 0.56
N ALA A 123 6.76 -1.79 -0.06
CA ALA A 123 6.75 -2.02 -1.50
C ALA A 123 7.01 -3.51 -1.79
N ALA A 124 6.50 -3.99 -2.92
CA ALA A 124 6.67 -5.36 -3.38
C ALA A 124 7.17 -5.39 -4.82
N ASN A 125 7.78 -6.51 -5.22
CA ASN A 125 8.27 -6.74 -6.58
C ASN A 125 9.20 -5.62 -7.07
N VAL A 126 10.08 -5.15 -6.17
CA VAL A 126 11.05 -4.08 -6.43
C VAL A 126 12.29 -4.71 -7.06
N ASP A 127 12.68 -4.24 -8.23
CA ASP A 127 13.87 -4.72 -8.95
C ASP A 127 15.13 -3.99 -8.50
N GLN A 128 15.01 -2.69 -8.16
CA GLN A 128 16.13 -1.86 -7.78
C GLN A 128 15.73 -0.76 -6.80
N ILE A 129 16.59 -0.47 -5.82
CA ILE A 129 16.47 0.67 -4.92
C ILE A 129 17.51 1.72 -5.30
N VAL A 130 17.06 2.94 -5.62
CA VAL A 130 17.95 4.08 -5.85
C VAL A 130 17.97 4.97 -4.61
N ILE A 131 19.11 4.98 -3.91
CA ILE A 131 19.34 5.82 -2.74
C ILE A 131 19.94 7.14 -3.20
N VAL A 132 19.12 8.18 -3.20
CA VAL A 132 19.53 9.52 -3.64
C VAL A 132 20.01 10.34 -2.45
N PHE A 133 21.20 10.92 -2.56
CA PHE A 133 21.77 11.80 -1.54
C PHE A 133 22.44 13.02 -2.20
N ALA A 134 22.66 14.07 -1.44
CA ALA A 134 23.35 15.27 -1.89
C ALA A 134 24.60 15.49 -1.01
N PRO A 135 25.67 16.15 -1.51
CA PRO A 135 26.83 16.48 -0.67
C PRO A 135 26.51 17.51 0.40
N LEU A 136 25.48 18.35 0.18
CA LEU A 136 25.00 19.34 1.14
C LEU A 136 23.46 19.32 1.22
N PRO A 137 22.86 19.24 2.45
CA PRO A 137 23.55 18.99 3.72
C PRO A 137 24.21 17.62 3.75
N GLU A 138 25.29 17.47 4.53
CA GLU A 138 26.05 16.22 4.63
C GLU A 138 25.13 15.02 4.91
N PRO A 139 25.20 13.97 4.08
CA PRO A 139 24.35 12.83 4.23
C PRO A 139 24.72 12.02 5.49
N HIS A 140 23.71 11.57 6.22
CA HIS A 140 23.94 10.69 7.37
C HIS A 140 24.31 9.27 6.87
N ALA A 141 25.58 8.88 7.01
CA ALA A 141 26.09 7.55 6.63
C ALA A 141 25.22 6.42 7.18
N ASN A 142 24.84 6.49 8.46
CA ASN A 142 23.95 5.49 9.09
C ASN A 142 22.60 5.34 8.41
N LEU A 143 22.09 6.35 7.72
CA LEU A 143 20.84 6.25 6.98
C LEU A 143 21.05 5.50 5.67
N ILE A 144 22.14 5.77 4.98
CA ILE A 144 22.54 5.05 3.77
C ILE A 144 22.75 3.57 4.08
N ASP A 145 23.51 3.26 5.15
CA ASP A 145 23.77 1.90 5.60
C ASP A 145 22.48 1.12 5.89
N ARG A 146 21.50 1.76 6.53
CA ARG A 146 20.18 1.14 6.80
C ARG A 146 19.46 0.76 5.52
N TYR A 147 19.50 1.61 4.49
CA TYR A 147 18.89 1.29 3.20
C TYR A 147 19.64 0.18 2.47
N LEU A 148 20.98 0.18 2.53
CA LEU A 148 21.79 -0.88 1.96
C LEU A 148 21.53 -2.23 2.62
N ILE A 149 21.46 -2.29 3.95
CA ILE A 149 21.13 -3.50 4.70
C ILE A 149 19.69 -3.95 4.39
N ALA A 150 18.74 -3.04 4.28
CA ALA A 150 17.36 -3.38 3.95
C ALA A 150 17.25 -3.94 2.51
N ALA A 151 18.01 -3.38 1.57
CA ALA A 151 18.08 -3.86 0.19
C ALA A 151 18.69 -5.26 0.12
N ASP A 152 19.81 -5.49 0.80
CA ASP A 152 20.48 -6.79 0.87
C ASP A 152 19.57 -7.86 1.48
N HIS A 153 18.93 -7.55 2.60
CA HIS A 153 17.98 -8.46 3.25
C HIS A 153 16.76 -8.81 2.37
N ALA A 154 16.32 -7.88 1.54
CA ALA A 154 15.21 -8.07 0.61
C ALA A 154 15.64 -8.70 -0.73
N GLY A 155 16.94 -8.92 -0.95
CA GLY A 155 17.49 -9.40 -2.22
C GLY A 155 17.32 -8.40 -3.37
N ILE A 156 17.28 -7.09 -3.08
CA ILE A 156 17.07 -6.03 -4.06
C ILE A 156 18.37 -5.31 -4.34
N ALA A 157 18.71 -5.10 -5.62
CA ALA A 157 19.92 -4.41 -6.03
C ALA A 157 19.90 -2.92 -5.62
N PRO A 158 20.84 -2.44 -4.78
CA PRO A 158 20.92 -1.02 -4.43
C PRO A 158 21.77 -0.25 -5.46
N MET A 159 21.40 1.02 -5.68
CA MET A 159 22.17 2.00 -6.42
C MET A 159 22.30 3.28 -5.58
N LEU A 160 23.50 3.83 -5.50
CA LEU A 160 23.75 5.13 -4.88
C LEU A 160 23.81 6.20 -5.96
N LEU A 161 23.01 7.24 -5.81
CA LEU A 161 22.97 8.38 -6.72
C LEU A 161 23.27 9.66 -5.97
N MET A 162 24.37 10.33 -6.32
CA MET A 162 24.68 11.65 -5.79
C MET A 162 24.03 12.70 -6.67
N ASN A 163 23.17 13.53 -6.09
CA ASN A 163 22.47 14.63 -6.78
C ASN A 163 23.08 15.97 -6.35
N LYS A 164 23.69 16.68 -7.29
CA LYS A 164 24.37 17.98 -7.18
C LYS A 164 25.66 17.96 -6.39
#